data_c098c4047af72e3473d6e8c7ba1a221e
#
_entry.id   c098c4047af72e3473d6e8c7ba1a221e
#
_cell.length_a   1.000
_cell.length_b   1.000
_cell.length_c   1.000
_cell.angle_alpha   90.00
_cell.angle_beta   90.00
_cell.angle_gamma   90.00
#
_symmetry.space_group_name_H-M   'P 1'
#
loop_
_entity.id
_entity.type
_entity.pdbx_description
1 polymer ?
#
loop_
_entity_poly.entity_id
_entity_poly.type
_entity_poly.pdbx_seq_one_letter_code
_entity_poly.pdbx_strand_id
1 'polypeptide(L)'
;GEEAVVFFPSRHVQILQQTLPKSQYKKMGNEGIKYLLEEYVVLPVDAMKVLHYFQQPDQVSIMGIANSTLETLQYSLNLIPVKLAALLPDFLVLPVPEANQRVITQIGGRLLVREAEYIGQSLDDLSLYLDYQPKDLHYKVSNLNQDQLSSLEALVTQEQLESFQYVLPVLKKPKQHAFNVLPKAKSEGAISGYWKA
;
A
#
# COMPACT_ATOMS: atom_id res chain seq x y z
N GLY A 1 -22.43 0.23 16.66
CA GLY A 1 -21.24 0.94 16.96
C GLY A 1 -20.49 1.42 15.73
N GLU A 2 -19.76 2.46 15.92
CA GLU A 2 -18.97 3.02 14.84
C GLU A 2 -17.80 2.10 14.49
N GLU A 3 -17.53 1.98 13.20
CA GLU A 3 -16.39 1.26 12.68
C GLU A 3 -15.34 2.25 12.20
N ALA A 4 -14.08 1.91 12.41
CA ALA A 4 -12.96 2.74 12.01
C ALA A 4 -12.10 2.04 10.96
N VAL A 5 -11.64 2.82 9.98
CA VAL A 5 -10.59 2.41 9.05
C VAL A 5 -9.29 2.98 9.59
N VAL A 6 -8.32 2.12 9.84
CA VAL A 6 -7.02 2.54 10.37
C VAL A 6 -5.95 2.34 9.29
N PHE A 7 -5.10 3.34 9.14
CA PHE A 7 -3.98 3.29 8.22
C PHE A 7 -2.68 3.11 9.01
N PHE A 8 -1.95 2.05 8.72
CA PHE A 8 -0.69 1.78 9.38
C PHE A 8 0.49 2.25 8.50
N PRO A 9 1.65 2.53 9.10
CA PRO A 9 2.78 3.04 8.33
C PRO A 9 3.26 2.08 7.25
N SER A 10 3.35 2.57 6.01
CA SER A 10 3.80 1.79 4.85
C SER A 10 5.24 1.30 4.96
N ARG A 11 6.03 1.86 5.90
CA ARG A 11 7.37 1.34 6.18
C ARG A 11 7.37 -0.10 6.69
N HIS A 12 6.21 -0.59 7.15
CA HIS A 12 6.07 -1.95 7.67
C HIS A 12 5.81 -2.98 6.57
N VAL A 13 5.59 -2.55 5.35
CA VAL A 13 5.26 -3.46 4.25
C VAL A 13 6.31 -3.40 3.15
N GLN A 14 6.45 -4.51 2.45
CA GLN A 14 7.18 -4.61 1.21
C GLN A 14 6.15 -4.76 0.09
N ILE A 15 6.21 -3.88 -0.89
CA ILE A 15 5.29 -3.93 -2.04
C ILE A 15 6.12 -4.01 -3.31
N LEU A 16 5.71 -4.90 -4.20
CA LEU A 16 6.31 -4.99 -5.52
C LEU A 16 5.24 -5.23 -6.59
N GLN A 17 5.58 -4.92 -7.81
CA GLN A 17 4.73 -5.14 -8.97
C GLN A 17 5.44 -6.10 -9.92
N GLN A 18 4.69 -7.09 -10.40
CA GLN A 18 5.19 -8.07 -11.35
C GLN A 18 4.27 -8.10 -12.57
N THR A 19 4.86 -8.33 -13.74
CA THR A 19 4.08 -8.61 -14.94
C THR A 19 3.83 -10.10 -15.03
N LEU A 20 2.56 -10.48 -15.08
CA LEU A 20 2.17 -11.89 -15.02
C LEU A 20 0.87 -12.08 -15.80
N PRO A 21 0.83 -12.99 -16.78
CA PRO A 21 -0.42 -13.28 -17.48
C PRO A 21 -1.50 -13.77 -16.52
N LYS A 22 -2.73 -13.40 -16.76
CA LYS A 22 -3.86 -13.75 -15.88
C LYS A 22 -3.98 -15.25 -15.66
N SER A 23 -3.78 -16.04 -16.72
CA SER A 23 -3.84 -17.49 -16.63
C SER A 23 -2.79 -18.06 -15.69
N GLN A 24 -1.56 -17.53 -15.74
CA GLN A 24 -0.48 -17.94 -14.86
C GLN A 24 -0.75 -17.50 -13.42
N TYR A 25 -1.24 -16.28 -13.24
CA TYR A 25 -1.63 -15.78 -11.91
C TYR A 25 -2.65 -16.71 -11.24
N LYS A 26 -3.69 -17.10 -11.99
CA LYS A 26 -4.72 -18.00 -11.45
C LYS A 26 -4.16 -19.37 -11.07
N LYS A 27 -3.19 -19.87 -11.81
CA LYS A 27 -2.57 -21.18 -11.54
C LYS A 27 -1.64 -21.15 -10.34
N MET A 28 -1.01 -20.00 -10.05
CA MET A 28 0.00 -19.91 -8.98
C MET A 28 -0.61 -20.05 -7.60
N GLY A 29 -1.80 -19.49 -7.38
CA GLY A 29 -2.40 -19.45 -6.06
C GLY A 29 -1.55 -18.63 -5.07
N ASN A 30 -1.98 -18.61 -3.81
CA ASN A 30 -1.30 -17.81 -2.78
C ASN A 30 0.14 -18.24 -2.54
N GLU A 31 0.41 -19.53 -2.55
CA GLU A 31 1.77 -20.04 -2.30
C GLU A 31 2.73 -19.65 -3.42
N GLY A 32 2.29 -19.75 -4.68
CA GLY A 32 3.12 -19.31 -5.80
C GLY A 32 3.42 -17.82 -5.77
N ILE A 33 2.44 -17.01 -5.40
CA ILE A 33 2.62 -15.56 -5.28
C ILE A 33 3.61 -15.22 -4.16
N LYS A 34 3.59 -15.94 -3.04
CA LYS A 34 4.58 -15.75 -1.97
C LYS A 34 6.01 -15.92 -2.48
N TYR A 35 6.25 -16.89 -3.35
CA TYR A 35 7.59 -17.11 -3.89
C TYR A 35 8.07 -15.97 -4.78
N LEU A 36 7.16 -15.23 -5.42
CA LEU A 36 7.55 -14.03 -6.17
C LEU A 36 8.07 -12.93 -5.25
N LEU A 37 7.60 -12.88 -4.02
CA LEU A 37 8.06 -11.92 -3.03
C LEU A 37 9.41 -12.30 -2.42
N GLU A 38 9.74 -13.58 -2.39
CA GLU A 38 10.89 -14.13 -1.66
C GLU A 38 12.22 -13.46 -2.00
N GLU A 39 12.43 -13.13 -3.27
CA GLU A 39 13.68 -12.50 -3.72
C GLU A 39 13.84 -11.06 -3.25
N TYR A 40 12.76 -10.43 -2.77
CA TYR A 40 12.73 -9.01 -2.43
C TYR A 40 12.65 -8.75 -0.94
N VAL A 41 12.61 -9.79 -0.11
CA VAL A 41 12.47 -9.66 1.33
C VAL A 41 13.57 -10.43 2.05
N VAL A 42 13.95 -9.94 3.22
CA VAL A 42 14.97 -10.57 4.06
C VAL A 42 14.37 -11.70 4.89
N LEU A 43 13.13 -11.53 5.34
CA LEU A 43 12.45 -12.54 6.14
C LEU A 43 11.97 -13.69 5.27
N PRO A 44 11.91 -14.93 5.80
CA PRO A 44 11.23 -16.02 5.11
C PRO A 44 9.79 -15.67 4.81
N VAL A 45 9.30 -16.01 3.63
CA VAL A 45 7.92 -15.67 3.23
C VAL A 45 6.88 -16.35 4.13
N ASP A 46 7.23 -17.47 4.77
CA ASP A 46 6.33 -18.13 5.73
C ASP A 46 6.15 -17.32 7.03
N ALA A 47 7.07 -16.38 7.31
CA ALA A 47 6.96 -15.47 8.44
C ALA A 47 6.19 -14.20 8.09
N MET A 48 5.58 -14.14 6.91
CA MET A 48 4.88 -12.98 6.39
C MET A 48 3.45 -13.31 6.01
N LYS A 49 2.56 -12.32 6.19
CA LYS A 49 1.26 -12.33 5.51
C LYS A 49 1.45 -11.67 4.17
N VAL A 50 1.01 -12.33 3.10
CA VAL A 50 1.16 -11.85 1.73
C VAL A 50 -0.23 -11.66 1.13
N LEU A 51 -0.47 -10.45 0.62
CA LEU A 51 -1.68 -10.07 -0.07
C LEU A 51 -1.33 -9.66 -1.49
N HIS A 52 -2.24 -9.85 -2.41
CA HIS A 52 -1.97 -9.52 -3.80
C HIS A 52 -3.23 -9.13 -4.54
N TYR A 53 -3.06 -8.40 -5.63
CA TYR A 53 -4.14 -7.95 -6.47
C TYR A 53 -3.71 -7.96 -7.93
N PHE A 54 -4.53 -8.56 -8.77
CA PHE A 54 -4.30 -8.58 -10.21
C PHE A 54 -5.02 -7.42 -10.89
N GLN A 55 -4.27 -6.64 -11.66
CA GLN A 55 -4.81 -5.58 -12.50
C GLN A 55 -4.63 -5.98 -13.97
N GLN A 56 -5.71 -5.84 -14.72
CA GLN A 56 -5.66 -6.12 -16.14
C GLN A 56 -4.74 -5.13 -16.86
N PRO A 57 -4.03 -5.53 -17.90
CA PRO A 57 -4.11 -6.86 -18.52
C PRO A 57 -3.20 -7.91 -17.87
N ASP A 58 -2.12 -7.52 -17.17
CA ASP A 58 -1.06 -8.45 -16.78
C ASP A 58 -0.21 -7.97 -15.59
N GLN A 59 -0.76 -7.12 -14.73
CA GLN A 59 -0.01 -6.58 -13.60
C GLN A 59 -0.47 -7.17 -12.28
N VAL A 60 0.47 -7.61 -11.46
CA VAL A 60 0.17 -8.11 -10.12
C VAL A 60 0.91 -7.24 -9.11
N SER A 61 0.17 -6.69 -8.16
CA SER A 61 0.75 -6.00 -7.00
C SER A 61 0.78 -6.96 -5.82
N ILE A 62 1.92 -7.08 -5.17
CA ILE A 62 2.12 -8.03 -4.07
C ILE A 62 2.60 -7.24 -2.86
N MET A 63 1.93 -7.43 -1.73
CA MET A 63 2.28 -6.80 -0.48
C MET A 63 2.57 -7.85 0.59
N GLY A 64 3.73 -7.72 1.24
CA GLY A 64 4.10 -8.56 2.36
C GLY A 64 4.27 -7.76 3.63
N ILE A 65 3.80 -8.30 4.74
CA ILE A 65 4.01 -7.74 6.08
C ILE A 65 4.43 -8.87 7.02
N ALA A 66 5.45 -8.63 7.85
CA ALA A 66 5.88 -9.62 8.82
C ALA A 66 4.73 -9.93 9.80
N ASN A 67 4.52 -11.22 10.08
CA ASN A 67 3.48 -11.65 11.01
C ASN A 67 3.68 -11.02 12.40
N SER A 68 4.94 -10.90 12.85
CA SER A 68 5.26 -10.26 14.13
C SER A 68 4.84 -8.78 14.17
N THR A 69 5.06 -8.06 13.07
CA THR A 69 4.63 -6.65 12.95
C THR A 69 3.11 -6.55 12.99
N LEU A 70 2.43 -7.42 12.26
CA LEU A 70 0.96 -7.44 12.23
C LEU A 70 0.38 -7.75 13.62
N GLU A 71 0.96 -8.70 14.33
CA GLU A 71 0.54 -9.03 15.71
C GLU A 71 0.70 -7.82 16.64
N THR A 72 1.83 -7.09 16.54
CA THR A 72 2.06 -5.89 17.34
C THR A 72 1.02 -4.80 17.02
N LEU A 73 0.73 -4.59 15.75
CA LEU A 73 -0.29 -3.62 15.32
C LEU A 73 -1.67 -4.00 15.87
N GLN A 74 -2.05 -5.26 15.75
CA GLN A 74 -3.35 -5.75 16.21
C GLN A 74 -3.46 -5.64 17.73
N TYR A 75 -2.39 -5.96 18.47
CA TYR A 75 -2.37 -5.82 19.91
C TYR A 75 -2.60 -4.37 20.34
N SER A 76 -1.89 -3.44 19.72
CA SER A 76 -2.04 -2.01 20.02
C SER A 76 -3.45 -1.50 19.70
N LEU A 77 -4.02 -1.95 18.60
CA LEU A 77 -5.35 -1.52 18.17
C LEU A 77 -6.47 -2.11 19.02
N ASN A 78 -6.26 -3.29 19.60
CA ASN A 78 -7.23 -3.90 20.52
C ASN A 78 -7.39 -3.11 21.82
N LEU A 79 -6.44 -2.23 22.14
CA LEU A 79 -6.54 -1.35 23.30
C LEU A 79 -7.46 -0.16 23.05
N ILE A 80 -7.84 0.09 21.81
CA ILE A 80 -8.72 1.20 21.43
C ILE A 80 -10.16 0.68 21.43
N PRO A 81 -11.10 1.40 22.09
CA PRO A 81 -12.49 0.93 22.19
C PRO A 81 -13.29 1.21 20.91
N VAL A 82 -12.75 0.87 19.75
CA VAL A 82 -13.39 1.07 18.47
C VAL A 82 -13.30 -0.23 17.67
N LYS A 83 -14.36 -0.58 16.99
CA LYS A 83 -14.35 -1.72 16.09
C LYS A 83 -13.62 -1.36 14.80
N LEU A 84 -12.64 -2.17 14.42
CA LEU A 84 -11.91 -1.95 13.18
C LEU A 84 -12.68 -2.53 12.00
N ALA A 85 -12.92 -1.69 10.99
CA ALA A 85 -13.48 -2.12 9.72
C ALA A 85 -12.36 -2.62 8.79
N ALA A 86 -11.23 -1.92 8.79
CA ALA A 86 -10.11 -2.28 7.93
C ALA A 86 -8.81 -1.73 8.51
N LEU A 87 -7.71 -2.40 8.16
CA LEU A 87 -6.35 -1.99 8.51
C LEU A 87 -5.53 -1.99 7.22
N LEU A 88 -5.18 -0.81 6.76
CA LEU A 88 -4.63 -0.58 5.41
C LEU A 88 -3.30 0.16 5.47
N PRO A 89 -2.38 -0.07 4.51
CA PRO A 89 -1.15 0.72 4.47
C PRO A 89 -1.45 2.17 4.13
N ASP A 90 -0.73 3.09 4.75
CA ASP A 90 -1.07 4.51 4.70
C ASP A 90 -0.82 5.19 3.35
N PHE A 91 -0.06 4.58 2.42
CA PHE A 91 0.05 5.18 1.09
C PHE A 91 -1.30 5.25 0.37
N LEU A 92 -2.28 4.45 0.80
CA LEU A 92 -3.63 4.47 0.22
C LEU A 92 -4.42 5.74 0.54
N VAL A 93 -3.93 6.59 1.45
CA VAL A 93 -4.54 7.89 1.70
C VAL A 93 -4.17 8.93 0.64
N LEU A 94 -3.22 8.62 -0.25
CA LEU A 94 -2.86 9.51 -1.35
C LEU A 94 -3.80 9.30 -2.54
N PRO A 95 -3.98 10.32 -3.40
CA PRO A 95 -4.72 10.13 -4.66
C PRO A 95 -4.07 9.05 -5.52
N VAL A 96 -4.89 8.36 -6.32
CA VAL A 96 -4.38 7.39 -7.30
C VAL A 96 -3.65 8.17 -8.40
N PRO A 97 -2.38 7.86 -8.67
CA PRO A 97 -1.66 8.55 -9.74
C PRO A 97 -2.17 8.16 -11.13
N GLU A 98 -1.99 9.06 -12.07
CA GLU A 98 -2.21 8.76 -13.48
C GLU A 98 -1.00 8.01 -14.03
N ALA A 99 -1.10 7.55 -15.29
CA ALA A 99 0.03 6.91 -15.97
C ALA A 99 1.23 7.85 -15.99
N ASN A 100 2.42 7.33 -15.72
CA ASN A 100 3.67 8.08 -15.64
C ASN A 100 3.68 9.20 -14.59
N GLN A 101 2.83 9.07 -13.57
CA GLN A 101 2.75 10.04 -12.47
C GLN A 101 3.06 9.36 -11.14
N ARG A 102 3.69 10.13 -10.25
CA ARG A 102 3.86 9.77 -8.84
C ARG A 102 3.19 10.83 -7.99
N VAL A 103 2.52 10.42 -6.93
CA VAL A 103 1.94 11.36 -5.95
C VAL A 103 2.78 11.28 -4.69
N ILE A 104 3.30 12.42 -4.24
CA ILE A 104 4.14 12.51 -3.04
C ILE A 104 3.54 13.53 -2.08
N THR A 105 3.36 13.13 -0.82
CA THR A 105 2.75 14.00 0.18
C THR A 105 3.40 13.76 1.53
N GLN A 106 3.65 14.87 2.26
CA GLN A 106 4.06 14.80 3.65
C GLN A 106 2.80 14.80 4.52
N ILE A 107 2.59 13.75 5.29
CA ILE A 107 1.45 13.63 6.19
C ILE A 107 1.98 13.29 7.58
N GLY A 108 1.77 14.20 8.55
CA GLY A 108 2.38 14.07 9.85
C GLY A 108 3.91 14.02 9.71
N GLY A 109 4.55 13.12 10.38
CA GLY A 109 6.00 12.91 10.26
C GLY A 109 6.42 12.00 9.13
N ARG A 110 5.52 11.66 8.20
CA ARG A 110 5.78 10.63 7.17
C ARG A 110 5.71 11.23 5.78
N LEU A 111 6.71 10.89 4.97
CA LEU A 111 6.73 11.22 3.55
C LEU A 111 6.31 9.98 2.78
N LEU A 112 5.18 10.09 2.07
CA LEU A 112 4.57 8.97 1.37
C LEU A 112 4.59 9.20 -0.14
N VAL A 113 4.79 8.14 -0.90
CA VAL A 113 4.64 8.16 -2.35
C VAL A 113 3.66 7.07 -2.77
N ARG A 114 2.77 7.42 -3.71
CA ARG A 114 1.92 6.45 -4.39
C ARG A 114 2.35 6.40 -5.85
N GLU A 115 2.77 5.22 -6.29
CA GLU A 115 3.35 5.04 -7.63
C GLU A 115 2.34 4.49 -8.62
N ALA A 116 1.36 3.77 -8.12
CA ALA A 116 0.24 3.24 -8.88
C ALA A 116 -0.91 3.00 -7.89
N GLU A 117 -2.04 2.56 -8.39
CA GLU A 117 -3.20 2.32 -7.53
C GLU A 117 -2.86 1.40 -6.35
N TYR A 118 -2.08 0.35 -6.60
CA TYR A 118 -1.72 -0.66 -5.59
C TYR A 118 -0.23 -0.68 -5.28
N ILE A 119 0.50 0.38 -5.57
CA ILE A 119 1.93 0.48 -5.30
C ILE A 119 2.22 1.79 -4.59
N GLY A 120 2.89 1.71 -3.45
CA GLY A 120 3.31 2.89 -2.70
C GLY A 120 4.30 2.52 -1.62
N GLN A 121 4.89 3.53 -1.01
CA GLN A 121 5.87 3.32 0.05
C GLN A 121 6.06 4.59 0.89
N SER A 122 6.69 4.40 2.04
CA SER A 122 7.17 5.49 2.88
C SER A 122 8.62 5.78 2.51
N LEU A 123 8.96 7.06 2.39
CA LEU A 123 10.30 7.48 1.99
C LEU A 123 11.05 8.07 3.19
N ASP A 124 12.28 7.61 3.42
CA ASP A 124 13.18 8.20 4.40
C ASP A 124 13.99 9.32 3.78
N ASP A 125 14.38 9.17 2.51
CA ASP A 125 15.21 10.13 1.77
C ASP A 125 14.63 10.34 0.38
N LEU A 126 14.05 11.51 0.16
CA LEU A 126 13.43 11.85 -1.12
C LEU A 126 14.46 11.91 -2.26
N SER A 127 15.62 12.52 -2.02
CA SER A 127 16.66 12.64 -3.05
C SER A 127 17.14 11.27 -3.52
N LEU A 128 17.38 10.37 -2.58
CA LEU A 128 17.80 9.00 -2.90
C LEU A 128 16.73 8.28 -3.72
N TYR A 129 15.48 8.41 -3.32
CA TYR A 129 14.36 7.82 -4.06
C TYR A 129 14.32 8.32 -5.49
N LEU A 130 14.41 9.65 -5.68
CA LEU A 130 14.30 10.27 -7.00
C LEU A 130 15.45 9.87 -7.94
N ASP A 131 16.63 9.63 -7.39
CA ASP A 131 17.80 9.22 -8.19
C ASP A 131 17.56 7.88 -8.92
N TYR A 132 16.73 7.03 -8.36
CA TYR A 132 16.44 5.70 -8.93
C TYR A 132 15.17 5.67 -9.78
N GLN A 133 14.47 6.80 -9.94
CA GLN A 133 13.24 6.82 -10.71
C GLN A 133 13.51 7.11 -12.20
N PRO A 134 12.64 6.63 -13.11
CA PRO A 134 12.68 7.04 -14.51
C PRO A 134 12.63 8.56 -14.66
N LYS A 135 13.28 9.09 -15.68
CA LYS A 135 13.46 10.54 -15.87
C LYS A 135 12.23 11.25 -16.42
N ASP A 136 11.30 10.53 -17.01
CA ASP A 136 10.13 11.09 -17.70
C ASP A 136 8.86 11.11 -16.83
N LEU A 137 8.99 10.82 -15.54
CA LEU A 137 7.84 10.80 -14.64
C LEU A 137 7.40 12.21 -14.27
N HIS A 138 6.08 12.37 -14.09
CA HIS A 138 5.47 13.56 -13.54
C HIS A 138 5.22 13.36 -12.05
N TYR A 139 5.32 14.46 -11.28
CA TYR A 139 5.15 14.41 -9.82
C TYR A 139 4.06 15.38 -9.40
N LYS A 140 3.07 14.84 -8.70
CA LYS A 140 1.99 15.60 -8.08
C LYS A 140 2.27 15.63 -6.58
N VAL A 141 2.49 16.82 -6.02
CA VAL A 141 3.05 16.96 -4.67
C VAL A 141 2.20 17.85 -3.79
N SER A 142 2.22 17.58 -2.49
CA SER A 142 1.51 18.36 -1.49
C SER A 142 2.28 18.35 -0.17
N ASN A 143 2.24 19.45 0.55
CA ASN A 143 2.79 19.58 1.91
C ASN A 143 4.30 19.33 2.03
N LEU A 144 5.04 19.48 0.94
CA LEU A 144 6.49 19.34 0.97
C LEU A 144 7.14 20.61 1.53
N ASN A 145 8.22 20.42 2.29
CA ASN A 145 9.01 21.56 2.74
C ASN A 145 9.93 22.07 1.62
N GLN A 146 10.62 23.19 1.86
CA GLN A 146 11.46 23.83 0.85
C GLN A 146 12.61 22.91 0.39
N ASP A 147 13.22 22.17 1.30
CA ASP A 147 14.32 21.27 0.96
C ASP A 147 13.84 20.12 0.06
N GLN A 148 12.66 19.58 0.34
CA GLN A 148 12.04 18.54 -0.47
C GLN A 148 11.68 19.05 -1.87
N LEU A 149 11.09 20.24 -1.94
CA LEU A 149 10.77 20.89 -3.22
C LEU A 149 12.03 21.17 -4.02
N SER A 150 13.09 21.63 -3.37
CA SER A 150 14.37 21.90 -4.04
C SER A 150 14.99 20.62 -4.61
N SER A 151 14.87 19.49 -3.90
CA SER A 151 15.32 18.19 -4.40
C SER A 151 14.59 17.78 -5.67
N LEU A 152 13.27 18.00 -5.71
CA LEU A 152 12.47 17.73 -6.90
C LEU A 152 12.84 18.65 -8.06
N GLU A 153 12.92 19.95 -7.79
CA GLU A 153 13.20 20.95 -8.82
C GLU A 153 14.59 20.76 -9.44
N ALA A 154 15.53 20.17 -8.70
CA ALA A 154 16.86 19.86 -9.21
C ALA A 154 16.85 18.69 -10.22
N LEU A 155 15.86 17.81 -10.16
CA LEU A 155 15.82 16.58 -10.93
C LEU A 155 14.74 16.54 -12.00
N VAL A 156 13.72 17.39 -11.89
CA VAL A 156 12.60 17.42 -12.85
C VAL A 156 12.37 18.83 -13.36
N THR A 157 11.77 18.94 -14.53
CA THR A 157 11.38 20.25 -15.10
C THR A 157 10.10 20.74 -14.41
N GLN A 158 9.81 22.03 -14.57
CA GLN A 158 8.58 22.62 -14.06
C GLN A 158 7.33 21.97 -14.64
N GLU A 159 7.41 21.52 -15.87
CA GLU A 159 6.30 20.85 -16.57
C GLU A 159 5.99 19.49 -15.95
N GLN A 160 6.98 18.85 -15.33
CA GLN A 160 6.83 17.56 -14.66
C GLN A 160 6.35 17.68 -13.22
N LEU A 161 6.22 18.90 -12.69
CA LEU A 161 5.89 19.12 -11.28
C LEU A 161 4.58 19.87 -11.14
N GLU A 162 3.64 19.29 -10.40
CA GLU A 162 2.33 19.85 -10.11
C GLU A 162 2.10 19.85 -8.60
N SER A 163 1.61 20.95 -8.07
CA SER A 163 1.19 21.02 -6.67
C SER A 163 -0.31 20.82 -6.55
N PHE A 164 -0.75 20.20 -5.47
CA PHE A 164 -2.18 20.05 -5.18
C PHE A 164 -2.45 20.26 -3.70
N GLN A 165 -3.69 20.55 -3.38
CA GLN A 165 -4.14 20.63 -1.99
C GLN A 165 -4.62 19.24 -1.56
N TYR A 166 -3.95 18.68 -0.56
CA TYR A 166 -4.28 17.36 -0.07
C TYR A 166 -5.61 17.38 0.68
N VAL A 167 -6.45 16.40 0.36
CA VAL A 167 -7.71 16.15 1.07
C VAL A 167 -7.76 14.65 1.34
N LEU A 168 -8.11 14.28 2.56
CA LEU A 168 -8.24 12.87 2.93
C LEU A 168 -9.31 12.20 2.06
N PRO A 169 -8.98 11.17 1.30
CA PRO A 169 -9.96 10.52 0.44
C PRO A 169 -10.94 9.68 1.24
N VAL A 170 -12.14 9.50 0.68
CA VAL A 170 -13.11 8.54 1.18
C VAL A 170 -12.87 7.24 0.41
N LEU A 171 -12.47 6.19 1.12
CA LEU A 171 -12.27 4.89 0.51
C LEU A 171 -13.61 4.16 0.35
N LYS A 172 -13.87 3.70 -0.86
CA LYS A 172 -15.03 2.86 -1.13
C LYS A 172 -14.69 1.43 -0.71
N LYS A 173 -15.57 0.81 0.06
CA LYS A 173 -15.46 -0.60 0.47
C LYS A 173 -14.08 -0.96 1.06
N PRO A 174 -13.62 -0.26 2.10
CA PRO A 174 -12.28 -0.52 2.66
C PRO A 174 -12.12 -1.95 3.19
N LYS A 175 -13.18 -2.58 3.68
CA LYS A 175 -13.14 -3.95 4.17
C LYS A 175 -12.75 -4.95 3.08
N GLN A 176 -13.08 -4.64 1.83
CA GLN A 176 -12.86 -5.52 0.68
C GLN A 176 -11.58 -5.20 -0.07
N HIS A 177 -10.84 -4.18 0.37
CA HIS A 177 -9.60 -3.80 -0.29
C HIS A 177 -8.59 -4.95 -0.24
N ALA A 178 -7.91 -5.18 -1.36
CA ALA A 178 -6.94 -6.27 -1.47
C ALA A 178 -5.83 -6.20 -0.43
N PHE A 179 -5.47 -4.99 0.04
CA PHE A 179 -4.41 -4.78 1.03
C PHE A 179 -4.92 -4.58 2.45
N ASN A 180 -6.18 -4.90 2.70
CA ASN A 180 -6.69 -4.96 4.07
C ASN A 180 -6.07 -6.18 4.76
N VAL A 181 -5.24 -5.93 5.77
CA VAL A 181 -4.50 -6.98 6.48
C VAL A 181 -5.31 -7.65 7.59
N LEU A 182 -6.50 -7.14 7.90
CA LEU A 182 -7.38 -7.83 8.83
C LEU A 182 -7.87 -9.13 8.20
N PRO A 183 -8.11 -10.17 9.03
CA PRO A 183 -8.71 -11.38 8.53
C PRO A 183 -10.03 -11.06 7.83
N LYS A 184 -10.25 -11.64 6.65
CA LYS A 184 -11.53 -11.47 5.96
C LYS A 184 -12.63 -12.05 6.82
N ALA A 185 -13.72 -11.30 6.99
CA ALA A 185 -14.91 -11.82 7.64
C ALA A 185 -15.37 -13.05 6.85
N LYS A 186 -15.61 -14.14 7.55
CA LYS A 186 -16.24 -15.31 6.94
C LYS A 186 -17.62 -14.88 6.44
N SER A 187 -18.07 -15.45 5.34
CA SER A 187 -19.42 -15.19 4.85
C SER A 187 -20.40 -15.50 5.97
N GLU A 188 -21.50 -14.74 6.05
CA GLU A 188 -22.54 -14.98 7.07
C GLU A 188 -23.04 -16.41 7.06
N GLY A 189 -23.17 -17.00 5.89
CA GLY A 189 -23.57 -18.40 5.76
C GLY A 189 -22.59 -19.37 6.41
N ALA A 190 -21.29 -19.16 6.24
CA ALA A 190 -20.28 -19.99 6.87
C ALA A 190 -20.24 -19.77 8.38
N ILE A 191 -20.37 -18.53 8.84
CA ILE A 191 -20.41 -18.20 10.27
C ILE A 191 -21.67 -18.80 10.90
N SER A 192 -22.81 -18.61 10.26
CA SER A 192 -24.09 -19.12 10.70
C SER A 192 -24.08 -20.65 10.84
N GLY A 193 -23.53 -21.35 9.84
CA GLY A 193 -23.39 -22.78 9.90
C GLY A 193 -22.47 -23.25 11.01
N TYR A 194 -21.41 -22.52 11.26
CA TYR A 194 -20.44 -22.81 12.30
C TYR A 194 -21.06 -22.68 13.71
N TRP A 195 -21.83 -21.62 13.92
CA TRP A 195 -22.44 -21.37 15.23
C TRP A 195 -23.65 -22.24 15.53
N LYS A 196 -24.28 -22.78 14.52
CA LYS A 196 -25.41 -23.68 14.69
C LYS A 196 -25.00 -25.13 14.98
N ALA A 197 -23.75 -25.40 14.77
CA ALA A 197 -23.20 -26.70 15.13
C ALA A 197 -22.93 -26.75 16.62
#